data_d90905938b084858bb286bab865eb727
#
_entry.id   d90905938b084858bb286bab865eb727
#
_cell.length_a   1.000
_cell.length_b   1.000
_cell.length_c   1.000
_cell.angle_alpha   90.00
_cell.angle_beta   90.00
_cell.angle_gamma   90.00
#
_symmetry.space_group_name_H-M   'P 1'
#
loop_
_entity.id
_entity.type
_entity.pdbx_description
1 polymer ?
#
loop_
_entity_poly.entity_id
_entity_poly.type
_entity_poly.pdbx_seq_one_letter_code
_entity_poly.pdbx_strand_id
1 'polypeptide(L)'
;MVDHERLKDARVLIIDCIGMLSKLYRYATISYVGGGFNAAGIHNILEPAAYGKTVIFGPNHDRTAEAKALIEIGVGFSYGTKQDLVSITEKLLSDNEMRTSLDEIAKHFVLQRKGATQIIVHHIEENRLLSKP
;
A
#
# COMPACT_ATOMS: atom_id res chain seq x y z
N MET A 1 -1.33 15.46 26.74
CA MET A 1 -2.79 15.21 26.83
C MET A 1 -3.40 15.70 25.52
N VAL A 2 -4.06 14.82 24.77
CA VAL A 2 -4.69 15.21 23.49
C VAL A 2 -5.98 15.97 23.81
N ASP A 3 -6.11 17.19 23.30
CA ASP A 3 -7.33 17.98 23.44
C ASP A 3 -8.38 17.45 22.47
N HIS A 4 -9.33 16.68 22.98
CA HIS A 4 -10.39 16.05 22.17
C HIS A 4 -11.33 17.04 21.48
N GLU A 5 -11.46 18.27 21.97
CA GLU A 5 -12.28 19.28 21.32
C GLU A 5 -11.62 19.81 20.03
N ARG A 6 -10.30 19.98 20.05
CA ARG A 6 -9.53 20.39 18.87
C ARG A 6 -9.50 19.33 17.75
N LEU A 7 -9.75 18.07 18.08
CA LEU A 7 -9.77 17.00 17.06
C LEU A 7 -11.03 17.03 16.19
N LYS A 8 -12.14 17.59 16.66
CA LYS A 8 -13.40 17.60 15.92
C LYS A 8 -13.33 18.40 14.61
N ASP A 9 -12.51 19.45 14.60
CA ASP A 9 -12.34 20.35 13.45
C ASP A 9 -11.01 20.13 12.71
N ALA A 10 -10.20 19.17 13.16
CA ALA A 10 -8.91 18.90 12.58
C ALA A 10 -9.06 18.25 11.19
N ARG A 11 -8.45 18.85 10.17
CA ARG A 11 -8.39 18.31 8.80
C ARG A 11 -7.14 17.51 8.52
N VAL A 12 -6.13 17.62 9.39
CA VAL A 12 -4.84 16.96 9.26
C VAL A 12 -4.47 16.35 10.61
N LEU A 13 -4.12 15.07 10.59
CA LEU A 13 -3.56 14.36 11.73
C LEU A 13 -2.14 13.94 11.40
N ILE A 14 -1.17 14.40 12.19
CA ILE A 14 0.23 13.99 12.08
C ILE A 14 0.48 12.89 13.11
N ILE A 15 0.97 11.73 12.64
CA ILE A 15 1.36 10.60 13.49
C ILE A 15 2.88 10.59 13.55
N ASP A 16 3.43 10.87 14.72
CA ASP A 16 4.87 10.98 14.99
C ASP A 16 5.44 9.80 15.79
N CYS A 17 4.75 8.67 15.77
CA CYS A 17 5.16 7.46 16.49
C CYS A 17 5.33 6.26 15.55
N ILE A 18 6.25 5.34 15.94
CA ILE A 18 6.56 4.14 15.17
C ILE A 18 5.53 3.03 15.47
N GLY A 19 5.22 2.21 14.45
CA GLY A 19 4.42 0.99 14.59
C GLY A 19 2.92 1.16 14.43
N MET A 20 2.42 2.38 14.19
CA MET A 20 0.98 2.62 13.97
C MET A 20 0.56 2.62 12.51
N LEU A 21 1.47 2.93 11.58
CA LEU A 21 1.14 3.17 10.17
C LEU A 21 0.36 2.00 9.55
N SER A 22 0.84 0.78 9.71
CA SER A 22 0.19 -0.41 9.13
C SER A 22 -1.26 -0.56 9.59
N LYS A 23 -1.56 -0.24 10.86
CA LYS A 23 -2.93 -0.32 11.40
C LYS A 23 -3.83 0.82 10.91
N LEU A 24 -3.25 1.96 10.55
CA LEU A 24 -3.99 3.14 10.09
C LEU A 24 -4.52 2.99 8.67
N TYR A 25 -3.87 2.18 7.82
CA TYR A 25 -4.34 1.94 6.46
C TYR A 25 -5.78 1.41 6.38
N ARG A 26 -6.27 0.70 7.40
CA ARG A 26 -7.66 0.23 7.45
C ARG A 26 -8.70 1.35 7.36
N TYR A 27 -8.35 2.56 7.80
CA TYR A 27 -9.22 3.73 7.82
C TYR A 27 -9.05 4.61 6.58
N ALA A 28 -8.08 4.30 5.71
CA ALA A 28 -7.86 5.08 4.51
C ALA A 28 -8.97 4.88 3.49
N THR A 29 -9.38 5.95 2.83
CA THR A 29 -10.18 5.91 1.60
C THR A 29 -9.27 5.72 0.39
N ILE A 30 -8.15 6.42 0.35
CA ILE A 30 -7.08 6.31 -0.65
C ILE A 30 -5.76 6.33 0.13
N SER A 31 -4.79 5.56 -0.30
CA SER A 31 -3.46 5.58 0.29
C SER A 31 -2.45 6.25 -0.63
N TYR A 32 -1.69 7.19 -0.10
CA TYR A 32 -0.53 7.76 -0.77
C TYR A 32 0.74 7.25 -0.09
N VAL A 33 1.61 6.62 -0.85
CA VAL A 33 2.89 6.11 -0.35
C VAL A 33 4.03 6.99 -0.87
N GLY A 34 4.80 7.51 0.04
CA GLY A 34 5.90 8.42 -0.26
C GLY A 34 7.03 7.76 -1.03
N GLY A 35 7.97 8.59 -1.50
CA GLY A 35 9.09 8.19 -2.35
C GLY A 35 8.78 8.23 -3.84
N GLY A 36 9.70 7.67 -4.65
CA GLY A 36 9.53 7.59 -6.10
C GLY A 36 9.88 8.86 -6.88
N PHE A 37 10.42 9.89 -6.24
CA PHE A 37 10.93 11.10 -6.91
C PHE A 37 12.46 11.21 -6.90
N ASN A 38 13.12 10.23 -6.33
CA ASN A 38 14.57 10.11 -6.29
C ASN A 38 14.99 8.66 -6.59
N ALA A 39 16.30 8.41 -6.61
CA ALA A 39 16.87 7.09 -6.90
C ALA A 39 16.55 6.00 -5.86
N ALA A 40 16.10 6.38 -4.66
CA ALA A 40 15.71 5.42 -3.62
C ALA A 40 14.41 4.66 -3.96
N GLY A 41 13.60 5.20 -4.88
CA GLY A 41 12.33 4.60 -5.27
C GLY A 41 11.20 4.88 -4.29
N ILE A 42 10.16 4.04 -4.35
CA ILE A 42 8.96 4.14 -3.50
C ILE A 42 9.11 3.31 -2.21
N HIS A 43 8.37 3.71 -1.18
CA HIS A 43 8.25 2.91 0.05
C HIS A 43 7.30 1.71 -0.13
N ASN A 44 7.04 0.96 0.95
CA ASN A 44 6.23 -0.25 0.91
C ASN A 44 4.77 0.02 0.54
N ILE A 45 4.34 -0.47 -0.61
CA ILE A 45 2.98 -0.34 -1.14
C ILE A 45 2.08 -1.55 -0.86
N LEU A 46 2.66 -2.67 -0.42
CA LEU A 46 1.89 -3.86 -0.09
C LEU A 46 1.11 -3.71 1.21
N GLU A 47 1.58 -2.88 2.13
CA GLU A 47 0.85 -2.64 3.38
C GLU A 47 -0.55 -2.06 3.15
N PRO A 48 -0.73 -0.93 2.45
CA PRO A 48 -2.06 -0.44 2.13
C PRO A 48 -2.87 -1.40 1.25
N ALA A 49 -2.24 -2.05 0.26
CA ALA A 49 -2.91 -3.02 -0.60
C ALA A 49 -3.46 -4.22 0.18
N ALA A 50 -2.78 -4.66 1.25
CA ALA A 50 -3.26 -5.73 2.13
C ALA A 50 -4.55 -5.37 2.89
N TYR A 51 -4.81 -4.09 3.09
CA TYR A 51 -6.08 -3.58 3.64
C TYR A 51 -7.13 -3.30 2.55
N GLY A 52 -6.87 -3.71 1.32
CA GLY A 52 -7.75 -3.45 0.18
C GLY A 52 -7.78 -1.96 -0.19
N LYS A 53 -6.66 -1.27 -0.15
CA LYS A 53 -6.62 0.16 -0.49
C LYS A 53 -5.93 0.39 -1.82
N THR A 54 -6.54 1.22 -2.65
CA THR A 54 -5.87 1.80 -3.81
C THR A 54 -4.67 2.63 -3.36
N VAL A 55 -3.57 2.56 -4.13
CA VAL A 55 -2.30 3.16 -3.74
C VAL A 55 -1.79 4.11 -4.81
N ILE A 56 -1.51 5.35 -4.42
CA ILE A 56 -0.86 6.36 -5.27
C ILE A 56 0.60 6.50 -4.86
N PHE A 57 1.51 6.56 -5.80
CA PHE A 57 2.95 6.69 -5.55
C PHE A 57 3.68 7.41 -6.70
N GLY A 58 4.95 7.80 -6.46
CA GLY A 58 5.78 8.51 -7.43
C GLY A 58 6.26 7.64 -8.60
N PRO A 59 6.88 8.25 -9.64
CA PRO A 59 7.17 7.58 -10.92
C PRO A 59 8.33 6.59 -10.87
N ASN A 60 9.27 6.73 -9.93
CA ASN A 60 10.46 5.85 -9.88
C ASN A 60 10.18 4.56 -9.12
N HIS A 61 9.42 3.67 -9.73
CA HIS A 61 9.00 2.38 -9.15
C HIS A 61 9.52 1.15 -9.94
N ASP A 62 10.41 1.34 -10.91
CA ASP A 62 10.85 0.29 -11.83
C ASP A 62 11.50 -0.92 -11.14
N ARG A 63 12.10 -0.71 -9.97
CA ARG A 63 12.74 -1.76 -9.17
C ARG A 63 11.76 -2.51 -8.27
N THR A 64 10.49 -2.14 -8.26
CA THR A 64 9.45 -2.70 -7.41
C THR A 64 8.48 -3.51 -8.26
N ALA A 65 8.67 -4.84 -8.28
CA ALA A 65 7.82 -5.74 -9.07
C ALA A 65 6.34 -5.64 -8.67
N GLU A 66 6.07 -5.44 -7.38
CA GLU A 66 4.74 -5.29 -6.82
C GLU A 66 4.05 -4.03 -7.35
N ALA A 67 4.81 -2.93 -7.57
CA ALA A 67 4.24 -1.70 -8.12
C ALA A 67 3.74 -1.91 -9.55
N LYS A 68 4.54 -2.59 -10.38
CA LYS A 68 4.15 -2.95 -11.75
C LYS A 68 2.89 -3.80 -11.75
N ALA A 69 2.86 -4.83 -10.90
CA ALA A 69 1.72 -5.71 -10.80
C ALA A 69 0.45 -5.00 -10.30
N LEU A 70 0.57 -4.06 -9.34
CA LEU A 70 -0.58 -3.27 -8.87
C LEU A 70 -1.08 -2.29 -9.93
N ILE A 71 -0.19 -1.72 -10.76
CA ILE A 71 -0.58 -0.89 -11.91
C ILE A 71 -1.32 -1.72 -12.95
N GLU A 72 -0.79 -2.89 -13.31
CA GLU A 72 -1.39 -3.79 -14.31
C GLU A 72 -2.82 -4.20 -13.95
N ILE A 73 -3.10 -4.43 -12.68
CA ILE A 73 -4.46 -4.76 -12.20
C ILE A 73 -5.31 -3.52 -11.87
N GLY A 74 -4.78 -2.31 -12.11
CA GLY A 74 -5.51 -1.05 -11.98
C GLY A 74 -5.68 -0.52 -10.56
N VAL A 75 -5.02 -1.07 -9.54
CA VAL A 75 -5.13 -0.61 -8.14
C VAL A 75 -3.95 0.23 -7.67
N GLY A 76 -2.84 0.22 -8.42
CA GLY A 76 -1.69 1.10 -8.24
C GLY A 76 -1.72 2.25 -9.23
N PHE A 77 -1.49 3.47 -8.76
CA PHE A 77 -1.49 4.69 -9.57
C PHE A 77 -0.16 5.42 -9.42
N SER A 78 0.63 5.43 -10.51
CA SER A 78 1.86 6.22 -10.57
C SER A 78 1.56 7.59 -11.15
N TYR A 79 2.21 8.63 -10.64
CA TYR A 79 2.07 9.99 -11.15
C TYR A 79 3.43 10.66 -11.28
N GLY A 80 3.59 11.53 -12.28
CA GLY A 80 4.80 12.31 -12.53
C GLY A 80 4.62 13.80 -12.27
N THR A 81 3.42 14.33 -12.42
CA THR A 81 3.11 15.74 -12.28
C THR A 81 2.02 15.99 -11.22
N LYS A 82 1.95 17.24 -10.74
CA LYS A 82 0.87 17.65 -9.82
C LYS A 82 -0.51 17.46 -10.47
N GLN A 83 -0.64 17.72 -11.75
CA GLN A 83 -1.89 17.57 -12.50
C GLN A 83 -2.35 16.11 -12.52
N ASP A 84 -1.43 15.17 -12.74
CA ASP A 84 -1.74 13.73 -12.70
C ASP A 84 -2.25 13.33 -11.31
N LEU A 85 -1.55 13.77 -10.24
CA LEU A 85 -1.98 13.48 -8.87
C LEU A 85 -3.39 13.99 -8.58
N VAL A 86 -3.69 15.23 -8.98
CA VAL A 86 -5.02 15.82 -8.80
C VAL A 86 -6.06 14.99 -9.56
N SER A 87 -5.84 14.72 -10.84
CA SER A 87 -6.77 13.97 -11.69
C SER A 87 -7.04 12.57 -11.14
N ILE A 88 -5.98 11.83 -10.74
CA ILE A 88 -6.12 10.49 -10.13
C ILE A 88 -6.94 10.58 -8.84
N THR A 89 -6.62 11.55 -7.97
CA THR A 89 -7.28 11.69 -6.68
C THR A 89 -8.76 12.06 -6.84
N GLU A 90 -9.07 13.01 -7.73
CA GLU A 90 -10.46 13.40 -8.03
C GLU A 90 -11.27 12.23 -8.59
N LYS A 91 -10.72 11.47 -9.53
CA LYS A 91 -11.35 10.28 -10.08
C LYS A 91 -11.65 9.26 -8.98
N LEU A 92 -10.69 8.95 -8.13
CA LEU A 92 -10.85 8.00 -7.04
C LEU A 92 -11.85 8.48 -5.96
N LEU A 93 -11.94 9.79 -5.72
CA LEU A 93 -12.88 10.35 -4.73
C LEU A 93 -14.31 10.46 -5.27
N SER A 94 -14.48 10.75 -6.58
CA SER A 94 -15.80 10.95 -7.19
C SER A 94 -16.56 9.65 -7.48
N ASP A 95 -15.86 8.53 -7.70
CA ASP A 95 -16.46 7.24 -8.04
C ASP A 95 -16.26 6.21 -6.93
N ASN A 96 -17.26 6.12 -6.06
CA ASN A 96 -17.25 5.20 -4.93
C ASN A 96 -17.38 3.73 -5.35
N GLU A 97 -18.14 3.44 -6.41
CA GLU A 97 -18.35 2.07 -6.89
C GLU A 97 -17.05 1.53 -7.50
N MET A 98 -16.42 2.32 -8.37
CA MET A 98 -15.10 1.98 -8.92
C MET A 98 -14.09 1.75 -7.79
N ARG A 99 -14.01 2.65 -6.82
CA ARG A 99 -13.05 2.53 -5.70
C ARG A 99 -13.28 1.26 -4.88
N THR A 100 -14.54 0.94 -4.56
CA THR A 100 -14.88 -0.30 -3.84
C THR A 100 -14.46 -1.54 -4.61
N SER A 101 -14.68 -1.56 -5.92
CA SER A 101 -14.22 -2.64 -6.79
C SER A 101 -12.69 -2.78 -6.79
N LEU A 102 -11.96 -1.66 -6.87
CA LEU A 102 -10.50 -1.65 -6.81
C LEU A 102 -9.97 -2.12 -5.44
N ASP A 103 -10.63 -1.75 -4.36
CA ASP A 103 -10.28 -2.18 -3.01
C ASP A 103 -10.36 -3.71 -2.85
N GLU A 104 -11.39 -4.35 -3.41
CA GLU A 104 -11.52 -5.82 -3.42
C GLU A 104 -10.45 -6.49 -4.31
N ILE A 105 -10.12 -5.91 -5.47
CA ILE A 105 -9.04 -6.39 -6.35
C ILE A 105 -7.69 -6.32 -5.61
N ALA A 106 -7.39 -5.20 -4.93
CA ALA A 106 -6.16 -5.03 -4.17
C ALA A 106 -6.01 -6.09 -3.07
N LYS A 107 -7.07 -6.30 -2.32
CA LYS A 107 -7.13 -7.29 -1.25
C LYS A 107 -6.92 -8.72 -1.77
N HIS A 108 -7.60 -9.08 -2.85
CA HIS A 108 -7.46 -10.38 -3.49
C HIS A 108 -6.06 -10.61 -4.00
N PHE A 109 -5.44 -9.62 -4.64
CA PHE A 109 -4.07 -9.66 -5.11
C PHE A 109 -3.08 -10.04 -4.01
N VAL A 110 -3.18 -9.40 -2.83
CA VAL A 110 -2.30 -9.72 -1.71
C VAL A 110 -2.60 -11.10 -1.11
N LEU A 111 -3.88 -11.46 -1.01
CA LEU A 111 -4.28 -12.75 -0.48
C LEU A 111 -3.75 -13.93 -1.30
N GLN A 112 -3.76 -13.81 -2.63
CA GLN A 112 -3.24 -14.86 -3.53
C GLN A 112 -1.72 -15.04 -3.47
N ARG A 113 -0.99 -14.04 -2.98
CA ARG A 113 0.47 -14.04 -2.87
C ARG A 113 1.00 -14.35 -1.47
N LYS A 114 0.12 -14.77 -0.56
CA LYS A 114 0.51 -15.28 0.76
C LYS A 114 1.19 -16.64 0.65
N GLY A 115 1.98 -16.97 1.67
CA GLY A 115 2.50 -18.32 1.85
C GLY A 115 3.99 -18.44 1.66
N ALA A 116 4.74 -17.38 1.36
CA ALA A 116 6.19 -17.43 1.22
C ALA A 116 6.88 -18.06 2.44
N THR A 117 6.44 -17.73 3.64
CA THR A 117 6.97 -18.31 4.88
C THR A 117 6.77 -19.82 4.92
N GLN A 118 5.57 -20.31 4.60
CA GLN A 118 5.26 -21.74 4.59
C GLN A 118 6.10 -22.49 3.55
N ILE A 119 6.27 -21.90 2.37
CA ILE A 119 7.11 -22.48 1.29
C ILE A 119 8.57 -22.58 1.76
N ILE A 120 9.10 -21.54 2.38
CA ILE A 120 10.48 -21.50 2.88
C ILE A 120 10.66 -22.52 4.01
N VAL A 121 9.76 -22.54 4.99
CA VAL A 121 9.82 -23.49 6.11
C VAL A 121 9.77 -24.92 5.61
N HIS A 122 8.82 -25.23 4.73
CA HIS A 122 8.70 -26.56 4.12
C HIS A 122 9.97 -26.97 3.37
N HIS A 123 10.55 -26.08 2.58
CA HIS A 123 11.81 -26.34 1.89
C HIS A 123 12.98 -26.61 2.86
N ILE A 124 13.06 -25.87 3.97
CA ILE A 124 14.07 -26.07 5.01
C ILE A 124 13.90 -27.44 5.67
N GLU A 125 12.67 -27.84 5.98
CA GLU A 125 12.34 -29.12 6.60
C GLU A 125 12.63 -30.31 5.67
N GLU A 126 12.14 -30.28 4.43
CA GLU A 126 12.37 -31.32 3.43
C GLU A 126 13.86 -31.56 3.17
N ASN A 127 14.63 -30.50 3.07
CA ASN A 127 16.06 -30.57 2.79
C ASN A 127 16.93 -30.69 4.06
N ARG A 128 16.33 -30.77 5.26
CA ARG A 128 17.01 -30.87 6.57
C ARG A 128 18.10 -29.81 6.76
N LEU A 129 17.88 -28.59 6.25
CA LEU A 129 18.92 -27.56 6.23
C LEU A 129 19.32 -27.05 7.62
N LEU A 130 18.50 -27.25 8.65
CA LEU A 130 18.75 -26.88 10.04
C LEU A 130 18.95 -28.09 10.96
N SER A 131 18.92 -29.34 10.46
CA SER A 131 19.25 -30.52 11.27
C SER A 131 20.76 -30.57 11.49
N LYS A 132 21.19 -30.60 12.75
CA LYS A 132 22.58 -30.93 13.08
C LYS A 132 22.89 -32.34 12.54
N PRO A 133 24.12 -32.58 12.03
CA PRO A 133 24.58 -33.90 11.66
C PRO A 133 24.64 -34.83 12.88
#